data_783c7e05f2cdc24fdb8f580edbe0cdff
#
_entry.id   783c7e05f2cdc24fdb8f580edbe0cdff
#
_cell.length_a   1.000
_cell.length_b   1.000
_cell.length_c   1.000
_cell.angle_alpha   90.00
_cell.angle_beta   90.00
_cell.angle_gamma   90.00
#
_symmetry.space_group_name_H-M   'P 1'
#
loop_
_entity.id
_entity.type
_entity.pdbx_description
1 polymer ?
#
loop_
_entity_poly.entity_id
_entity_poly.type
_entity_poly.pdbx_seq_one_letter_code
_entity_poly.pdbx_strand_id
1 'polypeptide(L)'
;MKERVTQRFLKYVAVDTQSDEASDTFPSTEKQKVLAKMLVEELRRMGVPQVEIDEQYGYVYAKILSNRPDGEKVPVLGFIAHMDTSPEVSGAGVK
;
A
#
# COMPACT_ATOMS: atom_id res chain seq x y z
N MET A 1 -17.34 7.18 7.42
CA MET A 1 -15.88 7.27 7.16
C MET A 1 -15.06 6.60 8.26
N LYS A 2 -15.30 6.91 9.51
CA LYS A 2 -14.58 6.33 10.66
C LYS A 2 -14.59 4.80 10.68
N GLU A 3 -15.75 4.19 10.46
CA GLU A 3 -15.88 2.73 10.43
C GLU A 3 -15.09 2.09 9.29
N ARG A 4 -15.08 2.72 8.11
CA ARG A 4 -14.32 2.21 6.96
C ARG A 4 -12.82 2.23 7.21
N VAL A 5 -12.32 3.30 7.83
CA VAL A 5 -10.90 3.43 8.19
C VAL A 5 -10.53 2.36 9.22
N THR A 6 -11.35 2.18 10.23
CA THR A 6 -11.13 1.15 11.26
C THR A 6 -11.11 -0.25 10.67
N GLN A 7 -12.05 -0.57 9.80
CA GLN A 7 -12.13 -1.88 9.14
C GLN A 7 -10.90 -2.13 8.25
N ARG A 8 -10.47 -1.12 7.50
CA ARG A 8 -9.25 -1.22 6.69
C ARG A 8 -8.02 -1.44 7.55
N PHE A 9 -7.90 -0.68 8.62
CA PHE A 9 -6.79 -0.85 9.56
C PHE A 9 -6.73 -2.29 10.10
N LEU A 10 -7.84 -2.81 10.60
CA LEU A 10 -7.90 -4.18 11.13
C LEU A 10 -7.56 -5.23 10.07
N LYS A 11 -8.00 -5.00 8.84
CA LYS A 11 -7.71 -5.88 7.71
C LYS A 11 -6.22 -5.88 7.35
N TYR A 12 -5.59 -4.71 7.34
CA TYR A 12 -4.19 -4.58 6.95
C TYR A 12 -3.26 -5.14 8.01
N VAL A 13 -3.51 -4.84 9.29
CA VAL A 13 -2.65 -5.34 10.38
C VAL A 13 -2.73 -6.84 10.56
N ALA A 14 -3.77 -7.49 10.06
CA ALA A 14 -3.89 -8.95 10.07
C ALA A 14 -2.93 -9.63 9.10
N VAL A 15 -2.39 -8.90 8.12
CA VAL A 15 -1.40 -9.42 7.16
C VAL A 15 -0.01 -9.24 7.73
N ASP A 16 0.76 -10.30 7.78
CA ASP A 16 2.15 -10.25 8.24
C ASP A 16 3.02 -9.60 7.14
N THR A 17 3.56 -8.43 7.44
CA THR A 17 4.47 -7.69 6.55
C THR A 17 5.81 -7.40 7.23
N GLN A 18 6.19 -8.20 8.19
CA GLN A 18 7.45 -8.05 8.90
C GLN A 18 8.62 -7.99 7.92
N SER A 19 9.47 -6.99 8.08
CA SER A 19 10.70 -6.83 7.31
C SER A 19 11.81 -7.74 7.87
N ASP A 20 12.90 -7.86 7.11
CA ASP A 20 14.08 -8.61 7.50
C ASP A 20 15.32 -7.78 7.18
N GLU A 21 15.96 -7.26 8.21
CA GLU A 21 17.15 -6.42 8.05
C GLU A 21 18.41 -7.18 7.61
N ALA A 22 18.40 -8.50 7.71
CA ALA A 22 19.48 -9.36 7.21
C ALA A 22 19.34 -9.68 5.71
N SER A 23 18.18 -9.36 5.11
CA SER A 23 17.92 -9.61 3.69
C SER A 23 18.62 -8.57 2.81
N ASP A 24 19.13 -9.00 1.68
CA ASP A 24 19.68 -8.13 0.63
C ASP A 24 18.71 -7.90 -0.54
N THR A 25 17.45 -8.34 -0.39
CA THR A 25 16.41 -8.18 -1.40
C THR A 25 15.52 -6.98 -1.11
N PHE A 26 14.79 -6.52 -2.15
CA PHE A 26 13.76 -5.48 -2.05
C PHE A 26 12.48 -5.99 -2.74
N PRO A 27 11.39 -6.18 -1.99
CA PRO A 27 11.25 -6.00 -0.54
C PRO A 27 12.10 -7.01 0.25
N SER A 28 12.39 -6.70 1.50
CA SER A 28 13.22 -7.57 2.34
C SER A 28 12.53 -8.91 2.65
N THR A 29 11.21 -8.97 2.56
CA THR A 29 10.43 -10.22 2.68
C THR A 29 9.36 -10.29 1.60
N GLU A 30 9.17 -11.47 1.02
CA GLU A 30 8.14 -11.70 -0.03
C GLU A 30 6.70 -11.53 0.51
N LYS A 31 6.49 -11.80 1.79
CA LYS A 31 5.17 -11.67 2.42
C LYS A 31 4.61 -10.25 2.38
N GLN A 32 5.44 -9.23 2.23
CA GLN A 32 5.00 -7.85 2.04
C GLN A 32 4.18 -7.68 0.76
N LYS A 33 4.43 -8.49 -0.26
CA LYS A 33 3.68 -8.46 -1.52
C LYS A 33 2.23 -8.88 -1.39
N VAL A 34 1.90 -9.63 -0.35
CA VAL A 34 0.50 -10.01 -0.07
C VAL A 34 -0.33 -8.77 0.22
N LEU A 35 0.16 -7.90 1.08
CA LEU A 35 -0.52 -6.63 1.37
C LEU A 35 -0.55 -5.72 0.14
N ALA A 36 0.55 -5.68 -0.62
CA ALA A 36 0.60 -4.89 -1.86
C ALA A 36 -0.53 -5.26 -2.83
N LYS A 37 -0.76 -6.55 -3.04
CA LYS A 37 -1.84 -7.04 -3.90
C LYS A 37 -3.23 -6.69 -3.36
N MET A 38 -3.42 -6.79 -2.04
CA MET A 38 -4.67 -6.39 -1.39
C MET A 38 -4.97 -4.90 -1.61
N LEU A 39 -3.95 -4.06 -1.49
CA LEU A 39 -4.08 -2.62 -1.70
C LEU A 39 -4.44 -2.29 -3.14
N VAL A 40 -3.83 -2.96 -4.11
CA VAL A 40 -4.16 -2.79 -5.53
C VAL A 40 -5.62 -3.13 -5.80
N GLU A 41 -6.09 -4.26 -5.31
CA GLU A 41 -7.50 -4.67 -5.49
C GLU A 41 -8.46 -3.66 -4.85
N GLU A 42 -8.15 -3.20 -3.66
CA GLU A 42 -9.00 -2.27 -2.94
C GLU A 42 -9.06 -0.91 -3.64
N LEU A 43 -7.92 -0.40 -4.11
CA LEU A 43 -7.88 0.85 -4.85
C LEU A 43 -8.69 0.75 -6.16
N ARG A 44 -8.62 -0.38 -6.85
CA ARG A 44 -9.44 -0.62 -8.05
C ARG A 44 -10.93 -0.66 -7.73
N ARG A 45 -11.31 -1.30 -6.63
CA ARG A 45 -12.72 -1.31 -6.16
C ARG A 45 -13.23 0.08 -5.80
N MET A 46 -12.35 0.93 -5.29
CA MET A 46 -12.69 2.32 -4.97
C MET A 46 -12.86 3.18 -6.23
N GLY A 47 -12.53 2.66 -7.41
CA GLY A 47 -12.65 3.39 -8.66
C GLY A 47 -11.47 4.29 -8.98
N VAL A 48 -10.32 4.09 -8.36
CA VAL A 48 -9.11 4.86 -8.68
C VAL A 48 -8.68 4.52 -10.11
N PRO A 49 -8.56 5.51 -11.00
CA PRO A 49 -8.40 5.23 -12.43
C PRO A 49 -7.02 4.67 -12.81
N GLN A 50 -5.99 5.01 -12.07
CA GLN A 50 -4.63 4.55 -12.35
C GLN A 50 -4.06 3.89 -11.11
N VAL A 51 -3.96 2.58 -11.14
CA VAL A 51 -3.37 1.77 -10.07
C VAL A 51 -2.37 0.80 -10.70
N GLU A 52 -1.15 0.82 -10.23
CA GLU A 52 -0.07 -0.02 -10.73
C GLU A 52 0.64 -0.69 -9.56
N ILE A 53 1.15 -1.89 -9.80
CA ILE A 53 2.01 -2.58 -8.86
C ILE A 53 3.33 -2.93 -9.56
N ASP A 54 4.44 -2.63 -8.91
CA ASP A 54 5.74 -3.18 -9.28
C ASP A 54 5.88 -4.55 -8.61
N GLU A 55 5.70 -5.60 -9.38
CA GLU A 55 5.72 -6.97 -8.85
C GLU A 55 7.10 -7.40 -8.36
N GLN A 56 8.14 -6.81 -8.90
CA GLN A 56 9.51 -7.13 -8.49
C GLN A 56 9.82 -6.56 -7.10
N TYR A 57 9.48 -5.30 -6.88
CA TYR A 57 9.81 -4.60 -5.64
C TYR A 57 8.63 -4.43 -4.68
N GLY A 58 7.42 -4.76 -5.12
CA GLY A 58 6.22 -4.67 -4.28
C GLY A 58 5.71 -3.26 -4.05
N TYR A 59 6.13 -2.29 -4.85
CA TYR A 59 5.61 -0.93 -4.75
C TYR A 59 4.22 -0.83 -5.37
N VAL A 60 3.33 -0.13 -4.69
CA VAL A 60 1.99 0.17 -5.18
C VAL A 60 1.92 1.66 -5.50
N TYR A 61 1.51 1.98 -6.71
CA TYR A 61 1.31 3.34 -7.18
C TYR A 61 -0.15 3.53 -7.54
N ALA A 62 -0.70 4.66 -7.15
CA ALA A 62 -2.04 5.04 -7.54
C ALA A 62 -2.08 6.53 -7.84
N LYS A 63 -2.90 6.93 -8.81
CA LYS A 63 -3.01 8.32 -9.21
C LYS A 63 -4.48 8.69 -9.39
N ILE A 64 -4.86 9.79 -8.80
CA ILE A 64 -6.14 10.44 -9.03
C ILE A 64 -5.89 11.62 -9.97
N LEU A 65 -6.57 11.60 -11.11
CA LEU A 65 -6.40 12.64 -12.12
C LEU A 65 -7.05 13.95 -11.67
N SER A 66 -6.48 15.06 -12.13
CA SER A 66 -7.08 16.38 -11.90
C SER A 66 -8.46 16.43 -12.56
N ASN A 67 -9.40 17.08 -11.89
CA ASN A 67 -10.73 17.35 -12.42
C ASN A 67 -10.86 18.76 -13.01
N ARG A 68 -9.74 19.45 -13.22
CA ARG A 68 -9.73 20.77 -13.82
C ARG A 68 -9.84 20.68 -15.34
N PRO A 69 -10.90 21.24 -15.93
CA PRO A 69 -11.18 21.06 -17.36
C PRO A 69 -10.33 21.93 -18.29
N ASP A 70 -9.68 22.93 -17.76
CA ASP A 70 -8.95 23.95 -18.55
C ASP A 70 -7.48 23.59 -18.81
N GLY A 71 -7.03 22.42 -18.34
CA GLY A 71 -5.64 22.00 -18.46
C GLY A 71 -4.65 22.86 -17.68
N GLU A 72 -5.13 23.64 -16.73
CA GLU A 72 -4.30 24.50 -15.90
C GLU A 72 -3.26 23.68 -15.14
N LYS A 73 -2.03 24.19 -15.10
CA LYS A 73 -0.96 23.54 -14.35
C LYS A 73 -1.22 23.70 -12.86
N VAL A 74 -1.48 22.59 -12.18
CA VAL A 74 -1.65 22.53 -10.73
C VAL A 74 -0.52 21.70 -10.13
N PRO A 75 -0.10 22.02 -8.89
CA PRO A 75 0.90 21.19 -8.22
C PRO A 75 0.44 19.73 -8.06
N VAL A 76 1.37 18.81 -8.19
CA VAL A 76 1.12 17.39 -7.89
C VAL A 76 1.43 17.15 -6.42
N LEU A 77 0.44 16.64 -5.71
CA LEU A 77 0.59 16.27 -4.30
C LEU A 77 0.75 14.75 -4.20
N GLY A 78 1.80 14.31 -3.54
CA GLY A 78 2.06 12.90 -3.31
C GLY A 78 1.95 12.51 -1.85
N PHE A 79 1.40 11.34 -1.60
CA PHE A 79 1.37 10.70 -0.29
C PHE A 79 2.18 9.42 -0.35
N ILE A 80 3.02 9.20 0.65
CA ILE A 80 3.87 8.01 0.73
C ILE A 80 3.60 7.33 2.08
N ALA A 81 3.37 6.02 2.03
CA ALA A 81 3.22 5.21 3.24
C ALA A 81 3.94 3.88 3.03
N HIS A 82 4.70 3.45 4.03
CA HIS A 82 5.36 2.16 3.98
C HIS A 82 4.41 1.03 4.40
N MET A 83 4.68 -0.18 3.91
CA MET A 83 3.85 -1.35 4.17
C MET A 83 4.48 -2.33 5.16
N ASP A 84 5.79 -2.30 5.29
CA ASP A 84 6.50 -3.21 6.16
C ASP A 84 6.38 -2.85 7.63
N THR A 85 6.51 -3.85 8.47
CA THR A 85 6.60 -3.67 9.92
C THR A 85 8.00 -3.99 10.41
N SER A 86 8.29 -3.57 11.64
CA SER A 86 9.60 -3.74 12.25
C SER A 86 10.06 -5.20 12.25
N PRO A 87 11.36 -5.47 11.99
CA PRO A 87 11.90 -6.83 12.04
C PRO A 87 12.00 -7.38 13.46
N GLU A 88 11.91 -6.53 14.46
CA GLU A 88 12.09 -6.91 15.86
C GLU A 88 10.94 -7.69 16.45
N VAL A 89 9.74 -7.54 15.89
CA VAL A 89 8.50 -8.18 16.39
C VAL A 89 7.74 -8.77 15.21
N SER A 90 7.28 -10.03 15.37
CA SER A 90 6.45 -10.67 14.35
C SER A 90 5.13 -9.93 14.17
N GLY A 91 4.74 -9.72 12.90
CA GLY A 91 3.43 -9.19 12.53
C GLY A 91 2.36 -10.26 12.35
N ALA A 92 2.68 -11.52 12.63
CA ALA A 92 1.73 -12.63 12.48
C ALA A 92 0.75 -12.67 13.64
N GLY A 93 -0.52 -12.94 13.34
CA GLY A 93 -1.54 -13.18 14.35
C GLY A 93 -1.91 -11.97 15.19
N VAL A 94 -1.73 -10.77 14.68
CA VAL A 94 -2.14 -9.53 15.37
C VAL A 94 -3.66 -9.51 15.53
N LYS A 95 -4.09 -9.22 16.75
CA LYS A 95 -5.51 -9.15 17.11
C LYS A 95 -5.93 -7.75 17.54
#